data_a99237898b341724f9a6aa0ed37b0fcb
#
_entry.id   a99237898b341724f9a6aa0ed37b0fcb
#
_cell.length_a   1.000
_cell.length_b   1.000
_cell.length_c   1.000
_cell.angle_alpha   90.00
_cell.angle_beta   90.00
_cell.angle_gamma   90.00
#
_symmetry.space_group_name_H-M   'P 1'
#
loop_
_entity.id
_entity.type
_entity.pdbx_description
1 polymer ?
#
loop_
_entity_poly.entity_id
_entity_poly.type
_entity_poly.pdbx_seq_one_letter_code
_entity_poly.pdbx_strand_id
1 'polypeptide(L)'
;MAKQKNKAKYIFVVGGVMSGVGKGITTSSIGKILQSRGLSVTTFKIDPYINVDAGTMNPTEHGEVFVLKDGYETDQDMGNYERFLNIELSRENYMTTGMVYKSVIERERNLEYQGKCVQVVPHIPLEVIARIKKTTKKNAADVAIIEIGGTVGEYENILFLEAIRMMKIESPKDVITVMVSFIPTPSTIGEMKTKPTQHAVRTLNSTGVQPDIIIARASRPLDEKRKEKIAIFCSVRKEDVISAPDVESIYDVPLNFEKDHLSDILLAKLGLKNRKHTGALEEWAKVAKRIHQATEEVHIGVVGKYFKTGDYVLSDAYISVIEAIKHASCVIGKKAVLTWIDSTDFEEAGGEKKLAELKQYDGIIIPGGFGTRGIEGKIAVIQYCRENKLPYFGLCYGMQLLVVEYARHILGLKDAHTVEVNPDTKHPVVDIMPEQKENMRKKNYGATMRLGHYLAHLIPKTIAEGAYGKESVMERHRHRYEVNPAYVGALREGGLVFSATSPDGVLMEIAELPKNKHPFFLATQFHPEFQSSFLYPHPLFVAFLKACVKKK
;
A
#
# COMPACT_ATOMS: atom_id res chain seq x y z
N MET A 1 -18.60 -1.26 -38.14
CA MET A 1 -17.66 -0.15 -38.03
C MET A 1 -16.84 -0.33 -36.76
N ALA A 2 -15.56 -0.70 -36.87
CA ALA A 2 -14.66 -0.76 -35.73
C ALA A 2 -14.54 0.67 -35.16
N LYS A 3 -14.91 0.88 -33.88
CA LYS A 3 -14.68 2.15 -33.18
C LYS A 3 -13.18 2.44 -33.25
N GLN A 4 -12.80 3.51 -33.94
CA GLN A 4 -11.44 4.02 -33.90
C GLN A 4 -11.06 4.22 -32.43
N LYS A 5 -10.19 3.34 -31.90
CA LYS A 5 -9.76 3.39 -30.51
C LYS A 5 -8.99 4.70 -30.35
N ASN A 6 -9.48 5.63 -29.52
CA ASN A 6 -8.79 6.87 -29.25
C ASN A 6 -7.35 6.55 -28.81
N LYS A 7 -6.40 7.37 -29.26
CA LYS A 7 -5.01 7.28 -28.80
C LYS A 7 -4.95 7.50 -27.28
N ALA A 8 -4.22 6.66 -26.55
CA ALA A 8 -4.09 6.78 -25.11
C ALA A 8 -3.50 8.15 -24.71
N LYS A 9 -3.91 8.66 -23.56
CA LYS A 9 -3.45 9.92 -22.98
C LYS A 9 -2.58 9.67 -21.76
N TYR A 10 -1.68 10.59 -21.44
CA TYR A 10 -0.68 10.45 -20.40
C TYR A 10 -0.71 11.66 -19.46
N ILE A 11 -0.80 11.42 -18.18
CA ILE A 11 -0.72 12.44 -17.12
C ILE A 11 0.50 12.12 -16.27
N PHE A 12 1.49 13.00 -16.27
CA PHE A 12 2.64 12.87 -15.39
C PHE A 12 2.42 13.71 -14.12
N VAL A 13 2.58 13.06 -12.97
CA VAL A 13 2.48 13.70 -11.65
C VAL A 13 3.88 13.85 -11.07
N VAL A 14 4.31 15.10 -10.85
CA VAL A 14 5.63 15.44 -10.30
C VAL A 14 5.49 16.20 -8.99
N GLY A 15 6.47 16.08 -8.09
CA GLY A 15 6.49 16.79 -6.81
C GLY A 15 7.37 18.01 -6.81
N GLY A 16 6.94 19.05 -6.11
CA GLY A 16 7.72 20.25 -5.89
C GLY A 16 7.80 20.66 -4.43
N VAL A 17 8.89 21.34 -4.05
CA VAL A 17 9.20 21.87 -2.72
C VAL A 17 9.72 20.83 -1.74
N MET A 18 9.03 19.71 -1.53
CA MET A 18 9.43 18.69 -0.54
C MET A 18 8.89 17.30 -0.89
N SER A 19 9.51 16.27 -0.34
CA SER A 19 8.98 14.90 -0.35
C SER A 19 7.72 14.81 0.52
N GLY A 20 6.92 13.73 0.37
CA GLY A 20 5.69 13.56 1.16
C GLY A 20 4.57 14.57 0.84
N VAL A 21 4.67 15.33 -0.27
CA VAL A 21 3.69 16.36 -0.65
C VAL A 21 2.33 15.79 -1.07
N GLY A 22 2.18 14.46 -1.15
CA GLY A 22 0.94 13.76 -1.48
C GLY A 22 0.76 13.45 -2.96
N LYS A 23 1.85 13.16 -3.69
CA LYS A 23 1.79 12.72 -5.09
C LYS A 23 0.95 11.46 -5.28
N GLY A 24 1.18 10.42 -4.44
CA GLY A 24 0.46 9.13 -4.51
C GLY A 24 -1.04 9.29 -4.37
N ILE A 25 -1.49 10.06 -3.38
CA ILE A 25 -2.91 10.35 -3.17
C ILE A 25 -3.48 11.22 -4.31
N THR A 26 -2.70 12.17 -4.83
CA THR A 26 -3.12 12.96 -6.00
C THR A 26 -3.28 12.08 -7.23
N THR A 27 -2.33 11.19 -7.51
CA THR A 27 -2.36 10.22 -8.61
C THR A 27 -3.59 9.32 -8.52
N SER A 28 -3.84 8.75 -7.34
CA SER A 28 -5.01 7.92 -7.03
C SER A 28 -6.32 8.70 -7.23
N SER A 29 -6.36 9.95 -6.74
CA SER A 29 -7.55 10.81 -6.82
C SER A 29 -7.88 11.20 -8.26
N ILE A 30 -6.88 11.58 -9.05
CA ILE A 30 -7.05 11.86 -10.49
C ILE A 30 -7.59 10.61 -11.20
N GLY A 31 -7.05 9.43 -10.89
CA GLY A 31 -7.53 8.17 -11.46
C GLY A 31 -8.99 7.91 -11.12
N LYS A 32 -9.38 8.09 -9.85
CA LYS A 32 -10.77 7.91 -9.40
C LYS A 32 -11.74 8.88 -10.07
N ILE A 33 -11.35 10.13 -10.19
CA ILE A 33 -12.12 11.17 -10.88
C ILE A 33 -12.33 10.80 -12.36
N LEU A 34 -11.28 10.35 -13.05
CA LEU A 34 -11.38 9.95 -14.46
C LEU A 34 -12.21 8.68 -14.65
N GLN A 35 -12.14 7.71 -13.72
CA GLN A 35 -13.02 6.54 -13.72
C GLN A 35 -14.49 6.95 -13.59
N SER A 36 -14.81 7.96 -12.78
CA SER A 36 -16.17 8.46 -12.63
C SER A 36 -16.72 9.07 -13.93
N ARG A 37 -15.83 9.56 -14.80
CA ARG A 37 -16.14 10.06 -16.14
C ARG A 37 -16.17 8.95 -17.21
N GLY A 38 -16.14 7.67 -16.81
CA GLY A 38 -16.25 6.51 -17.68
C GLY A 38 -14.99 6.18 -18.48
N LEU A 39 -13.83 6.66 -18.06
CA LEU A 39 -12.53 6.37 -18.68
C LEU A 39 -11.87 5.16 -18.01
N SER A 40 -11.24 4.31 -18.82
CA SER A 40 -10.35 3.28 -18.30
C SER A 40 -8.99 3.91 -17.95
N VAL A 41 -8.53 3.64 -16.72
CA VAL A 41 -7.32 4.25 -16.18
C VAL A 41 -6.32 3.18 -15.77
N THR A 42 -5.04 3.43 -16.00
CA THR A 42 -3.94 2.68 -15.38
C THR A 42 -2.96 3.66 -14.73
N THR A 43 -2.31 3.24 -13.66
CA THR A 43 -1.34 4.06 -12.94
C THR A 43 0.05 3.44 -13.01
N PHE A 44 1.07 4.29 -12.89
CA PHE A 44 2.47 3.89 -12.83
C PHE A 44 3.15 4.61 -11.68
N LYS A 45 4.04 3.91 -10.98
CA LYS A 45 4.99 4.48 -10.06
C LYS A 45 6.38 4.37 -10.64
N ILE A 46 7.12 5.47 -10.61
CA ILE A 46 8.53 5.51 -10.98
C ILE A 46 9.31 6.00 -9.75
N ASP A 47 10.12 5.12 -9.19
CA ASP A 47 10.98 5.47 -8.06
C ASP A 47 12.44 5.68 -8.51
N PRO A 48 13.02 6.85 -8.24
CA PRO A 48 14.31 7.23 -8.80
C PRO A 48 15.53 6.64 -8.03
N TYR A 49 15.40 5.51 -7.35
CA TYR A 49 16.50 4.85 -6.66
C TYR A 49 17.09 3.67 -7.47
N ILE A 50 18.30 3.23 -7.09
CA ILE A 50 19.07 2.18 -7.79
C ILE A 50 18.61 0.77 -7.42
N ASN A 51 17.85 0.58 -6.33
CA ASN A 51 17.29 -0.73 -6.01
C ASN A 51 16.46 -1.24 -7.20
N VAL A 52 16.60 -2.54 -7.52
CA VAL A 52 15.83 -3.14 -8.63
C VAL A 52 14.36 -3.28 -8.27
N ASP A 53 14.09 -3.60 -7.00
CA ASP A 53 12.74 -3.68 -6.39
C ASP A 53 12.80 -3.23 -4.93
N ALA A 54 11.66 -3.21 -4.25
CA ALA A 54 11.55 -2.82 -2.85
C ALA A 54 11.81 -3.97 -1.85
N GLY A 55 12.00 -5.20 -2.31
CA GLY A 55 12.04 -6.40 -1.46
C GLY A 55 13.20 -6.46 -0.45
N THR A 56 14.28 -5.73 -0.73
CA THR A 56 15.45 -5.64 0.17
C THR A 56 15.47 -4.35 1.00
N MET A 57 14.47 -3.49 0.87
CA MET A 57 14.40 -2.23 1.59
C MET A 57 13.92 -2.42 3.03
N ASN A 58 14.43 -1.58 3.92
CA ASN A 58 13.99 -1.54 5.30
C ASN A 58 12.69 -0.70 5.42
N PRO A 59 11.58 -1.28 5.92
CA PRO A 59 10.33 -0.54 6.08
C PRO A 59 10.42 0.70 6.98
N THR A 60 11.43 0.78 7.86
CA THR A 60 11.65 1.96 8.70
C THR A 60 12.28 3.14 7.96
N GLU A 61 12.81 2.91 6.76
CA GLU A 61 13.41 3.96 5.91
C GLU A 61 12.49 4.41 4.77
N HIS A 62 11.73 3.47 4.20
CA HIS A 62 10.91 3.71 3.00
C HIS A 62 9.41 3.45 3.18
N GLY A 63 8.97 3.06 4.38
CA GLY A 63 7.60 2.64 4.60
C GLY A 63 7.34 1.18 4.20
N GLU A 64 6.07 0.83 4.10
CA GLU A 64 5.63 -0.54 3.81
C GLU A 64 6.07 -1.00 2.41
N VAL A 65 6.54 -2.25 2.33
CA VAL A 65 6.73 -2.94 1.06
C VAL A 65 5.40 -3.57 0.65
N PHE A 66 4.79 -3.03 -0.41
CA PHE A 66 3.54 -3.52 -0.94
C PHE A 66 3.77 -4.59 -2.01
N VAL A 67 3.08 -5.72 -1.91
CA VAL A 67 3.22 -6.83 -2.86
C VAL A 67 2.07 -6.84 -3.85
N LEU A 68 2.39 -6.80 -5.14
CA LEU A 68 1.43 -6.89 -6.24
C LEU A 68 0.94 -8.34 -6.44
N LYS A 69 -0.13 -8.51 -7.22
CA LYS A 69 -0.70 -9.83 -7.52
C LYS A 69 0.29 -10.82 -8.14
N ASP A 70 1.22 -10.34 -8.93
CA ASP A 70 2.26 -11.13 -9.59
C ASP A 70 3.51 -11.34 -8.74
N GLY A 71 3.46 -10.97 -7.44
CA GLY A 71 4.53 -11.17 -6.49
C GLY A 71 5.62 -10.09 -6.52
N TYR A 72 5.46 -9.04 -7.30
CA TYR A 72 6.46 -7.98 -7.35
C TYR A 72 6.38 -7.08 -6.12
N GLU A 73 7.52 -6.86 -5.46
CA GLU A 73 7.65 -6.03 -4.25
C GLU A 73 7.88 -4.57 -4.64
N THR A 74 7.00 -3.68 -4.17
CA THR A 74 6.93 -2.28 -4.60
C THR A 74 6.83 -1.32 -3.42
N ASP A 75 6.93 -0.03 -3.72
CA ASP A 75 6.60 1.05 -2.80
C ASP A 75 5.11 1.05 -2.40
N GLN A 76 4.82 1.58 -1.22
CA GLN A 76 3.48 1.68 -0.64
C GLN A 76 2.45 2.45 -1.50
N ASP A 77 2.90 3.35 -2.39
CA ASP A 77 2.01 4.13 -3.27
C ASP A 77 1.23 3.23 -4.23
N MET A 78 1.80 2.08 -4.63
CA MET A 78 1.07 1.10 -5.44
C MET A 78 -0.18 0.58 -4.72
N GLY A 79 -0.11 0.42 -3.40
CA GLY A 79 -1.26 0.10 -2.56
C GLY A 79 -2.32 1.22 -2.58
N ASN A 80 -1.91 2.49 -2.55
CA ASN A 80 -2.83 3.61 -2.65
C ASN A 80 -3.58 3.60 -3.99
N TYR A 81 -2.89 3.29 -5.09
CA TYR A 81 -3.54 3.20 -6.41
C TYR A 81 -4.59 2.09 -6.43
N GLU A 82 -4.25 0.88 -5.96
CA GLU A 82 -5.19 -0.23 -5.93
C GLU A 82 -6.39 0.06 -5.02
N ARG A 83 -6.17 0.63 -3.83
CA ARG A 83 -7.23 0.98 -2.86
C ARG A 83 -8.24 2.00 -3.40
N PHE A 84 -7.77 3.01 -4.16
CA PHE A 84 -8.63 4.05 -4.71
C PHE A 84 -9.34 3.59 -5.99
N LEU A 85 -8.62 2.91 -6.87
CA LEU A 85 -9.10 2.59 -8.21
C LEU A 85 -9.84 1.25 -8.26
N ASN A 86 -9.70 0.43 -7.24
CA ASN A 86 -10.19 -0.94 -7.19
C ASN A 86 -9.77 -1.73 -8.43
N ILE A 87 -8.48 -1.68 -8.74
CA ILE A 87 -7.81 -2.41 -9.81
C ILE A 87 -6.64 -3.20 -9.24
N GLU A 88 -6.25 -4.24 -9.93
CA GLU A 88 -5.02 -4.97 -9.62
C GLU A 88 -3.92 -4.56 -10.59
N LEU A 89 -2.81 -4.11 -10.03
CA LEU A 89 -1.63 -3.72 -10.79
C LEU A 89 -0.63 -4.88 -10.88
N SER A 90 0.35 -4.74 -11.75
CA SER A 90 1.41 -5.72 -11.98
C SER A 90 2.77 -5.04 -12.02
N ARG A 91 3.85 -5.84 -11.98
CA ARG A 91 5.23 -5.34 -12.09
C ARG A 91 5.46 -4.37 -13.26
N GLU A 92 4.67 -4.47 -14.30
CA GLU A 92 4.77 -3.58 -15.47
C GLU A 92 4.33 -2.14 -15.18
N ASN A 93 3.59 -1.94 -14.08
CA ASN A 93 3.12 -0.64 -13.60
C ASN A 93 4.12 0.04 -12.64
N TYR A 94 5.24 -0.61 -12.36
CA TYR A 94 6.25 -0.13 -11.44
C TYR A 94 7.63 -0.08 -12.10
N MET A 95 8.39 0.96 -11.86
CA MET A 95 9.75 1.14 -12.37
C MET A 95 10.65 1.77 -11.34
N THR A 96 11.91 1.30 -11.28
CA THR A 96 12.99 1.97 -10.57
C THR A 96 14.09 2.36 -11.55
N THR A 97 14.95 3.29 -11.18
CA THR A 97 16.15 3.60 -11.94
C THR A 97 16.99 2.34 -12.17
N GLY A 98 17.20 1.54 -11.11
CA GLY A 98 17.98 0.29 -11.21
C GLY A 98 17.38 -0.70 -12.20
N MET A 99 16.07 -0.88 -12.21
CA MET A 99 15.38 -1.75 -13.17
C MET A 99 15.57 -1.28 -14.61
N VAL A 100 15.43 0.03 -14.86
CA VAL A 100 15.58 0.60 -16.21
C VAL A 100 17.01 0.47 -16.71
N TYR A 101 18.00 0.84 -15.89
CA TYR A 101 19.42 0.69 -16.22
C TYR A 101 19.81 -0.76 -16.49
N LYS A 102 19.39 -1.68 -15.61
CA LYS A 102 19.62 -3.11 -15.79
C LYS A 102 19.12 -3.60 -17.14
N SER A 103 17.89 -3.23 -17.53
CA SER A 103 17.32 -3.60 -18.82
C SER A 103 18.12 -3.06 -20.00
N VAL A 104 18.53 -1.79 -19.96
CA VAL A 104 19.31 -1.17 -21.04
C VAL A 104 20.70 -1.81 -21.14
N ILE A 105 21.35 -2.09 -20.01
CA ILE A 105 22.67 -2.75 -19.97
C ILE A 105 22.57 -4.19 -20.50
N GLU A 106 21.57 -4.97 -20.09
CA GLU A 106 21.35 -6.34 -20.58
C GLU A 106 21.12 -6.36 -22.10
N ARG A 107 20.32 -5.44 -22.63
CA ARG A 107 20.08 -5.30 -24.08
C ARG A 107 21.35 -4.88 -24.83
N GLU A 108 22.19 -4.03 -24.24
CA GLU A 108 23.49 -3.68 -24.81
C GLU A 108 24.38 -4.93 -24.88
N ARG A 109 24.51 -5.68 -23.78
CA ARG A 109 25.30 -6.92 -23.74
C ARG A 109 24.81 -7.99 -24.72
N ASN A 110 23.53 -8.01 -25.01
CA ASN A 110 22.89 -8.91 -26.00
C ASN A 110 22.96 -8.38 -27.45
N LEU A 111 23.69 -7.29 -27.70
CA LEU A 111 23.84 -6.66 -29.02
C LEU A 111 22.53 -6.16 -29.66
N GLU A 112 21.48 -5.92 -28.88
CA GLU A 112 20.21 -5.43 -29.40
C GLU A 112 20.31 -4.02 -29.99
N TYR A 113 21.34 -3.26 -29.63
CA TYR A 113 21.64 -1.94 -30.20
C TYR A 113 22.59 -2.01 -31.40
N GLN A 114 22.92 -3.22 -31.92
CA GLN A 114 23.67 -3.42 -33.15
C GLN A 114 25.06 -2.72 -33.14
N GLY A 115 25.75 -2.71 -32.00
CA GLY A 115 27.07 -2.09 -31.84
C GLY A 115 27.06 -0.55 -31.74
N LYS A 116 25.91 0.08 -31.65
CA LYS A 116 25.81 1.53 -31.43
C LYS A 116 26.31 1.89 -30.02
N CYS A 117 26.88 3.09 -29.88
CA CYS A 117 27.19 3.65 -28.56
C CYS A 117 25.87 3.91 -27.80
N VAL A 118 25.69 3.22 -26.66
CA VAL A 118 24.51 3.37 -25.79
C VAL A 118 24.83 4.43 -24.74
N GLN A 119 24.06 5.52 -24.73
CA GLN A 119 24.25 6.67 -23.85
C GLN A 119 23.09 6.76 -22.87
N VAL A 120 23.32 7.42 -21.72
CA VAL A 120 22.26 7.65 -20.72
C VAL A 120 21.07 8.38 -21.36
N VAL A 121 21.34 9.46 -22.09
CA VAL A 121 20.36 10.12 -22.96
C VAL A 121 20.76 9.85 -24.41
N PRO A 122 19.89 9.32 -25.28
CA PRO A 122 18.44 9.16 -25.07
C PRO A 122 17.99 7.77 -24.59
N HIS A 123 18.86 6.77 -24.42
CA HIS A 123 18.46 5.36 -24.32
C HIS A 123 17.67 5.06 -23.04
N ILE A 124 18.03 5.66 -21.88
CA ILE A 124 17.27 5.48 -20.62
C ILE A 124 15.88 6.10 -20.70
N PRO A 125 15.69 7.38 -21.10
CA PRO A 125 14.35 7.95 -21.32
C PRO A 125 13.52 7.16 -22.34
N LEU A 126 14.11 6.68 -23.43
CA LEU A 126 13.40 5.87 -24.44
C LEU A 126 12.92 4.54 -23.88
N GLU A 127 13.70 3.86 -23.01
CA GLU A 127 13.27 2.65 -22.32
C GLU A 127 12.08 2.93 -21.40
N VAL A 128 12.11 4.03 -20.63
CA VAL A 128 10.99 4.48 -19.79
C VAL A 128 9.73 4.70 -20.62
N ILE A 129 9.84 5.43 -21.72
CA ILE A 129 8.74 5.73 -22.64
C ILE A 129 8.16 4.44 -23.24
N ALA A 130 9.04 3.52 -23.66
CA ALA A 130 8.64 2.25 -24.25
C ALA A 130 7.83 1.40 -23.25
N ARG A 131 8.27 1.31 -22.00
CA ARG A 131 7.56 0.62 -20.90
C ARG A 131 6.19 1.23 -20.65
N ILE A 132 6.09 2.55 -20.50
CA ILE A 132 4.82 3.26 -20.29
C ILE A 132 3.85 2.97 -21.45
N LYS A 133 4.28 3.16 -22.69
CA LYS A 133 3.43 2.93 -23.89
C LYS A 133 2.98 1.48 -24.01
N LYS A 134 3.88 0.51 -23.78
CA LYS A 134 3.62 -0.93 -23.84
C LYS A 134 2.55 -1.35 -22.82
N THR A 135 2.73 -0.97 -21.55
CA THR A 135 1.82 -1.35 -20.47
C THR A 135 0.46 -0.65 -20.59
N THR A 136 0.44 0.63 -20.99
CA THR A 136 -0.81 1.35 -21.25
C THR A 136 -1.64 0.65 -22.35
N LYS A 137 -0.97 0.20 -23.41
CA LYS A 137 -1.62 -0.57 -24.51
C LYS A 137 -2.13 -1.93 -24.02
N LYS A 138 -1.32 -2.65 -23.23
CA LYS A 138 -1.68 -3.96 -22.67
C LYS A 138 -2.91 -3.85 -21.77
N ASN A 139 -2.97 -2.83 -20.93
CA ASN A 139 -4.09 -2.58 -20.01
C ASN A 139 -5.32 -1.97 -20.73
N ALA A 140 -5.23 -1.73 -22.03
CA ALA A 140 -6.27 -1.09 -22.83
C ALA A 140 -6.80 0.23 -22.22
N ALA A 141 -5.93 0.96 -21.50
CA ALA A 141 -6.30 2.19 -20.79
C ALA A 141 -6.48 3.38 -21.75
N ASP A 142 -7.52 4.18 -21.49
CA ASP A 142 -7.73 5.46 -22.16
C ASP A 142 -6.72 6.51 -21.65
N VAL A 143 -6.41 6.45 -20.33
CA VAL A 143 -5.49 7.37 -19.67
C VAL A 143 -4.51 6.59 -18.79
N ALA A 144 -3.23 6.87 -18.93
CA ALA A 144 -2.17 6.44 -18.04
C ALA A 144 -1.76 7.62 -17.13
N ILE A 145 -1.69 7.39 -15.82
CA ILE A 145 -1.24 8.38 -14.85
C ILE A 145 0.08 7.88 -14.29
N ILE A 146 1.14 8.67 -14.46
CA ILE A 146 2.50 8.29 -14.14
C ILE A 146 3.02 9.19 -13.03
N GLU A 147 3.21 8.65 -11.84
CA GLU A 147 3.85 9.35 -10.74
C GLU A 147 5.36 9.21 -10.80
N ILE A 148 6.08 10.34 -10.73
CA ILE A 148 7.52 10.38 -10.61
C ILE A 148 7.89 10.65 -9.15
N GLY A 149 8.64 9.72 -8.55
CA GLY A 149 9.21 9.83 -7.21
C GLY A 149 10.23 10.96 -7.11
N GLY A 150 10.55 11.33 -5.88
CA GLY A 150 11.45 12.45 -5.59
C GLY A 150 10.80 13.81 -5.80
N THR A 151 11.61 14.84 -5.71
CA THR A 151 11.22 16.26 -5.84
C THR A 151 11.94 16.86 -7.05
N VAL A 152 11.26 17.72 -7.77
CA VAL A 152 11.86 18.42 -8.93
C VAL A 152 13.11 19.17 -8.49
N GLY A 153 14.22 18.92 -9.19
CA GLY A 153 15.55 19.46 -8.87
C GLY A 153 16.52 18.46 -8.26
N GLU A 154 16.07 17.24 -7.94
CA GLU A 154 16.94 16.15 -7.54
C GLU A 154 17.62 15.52 -8.77
N TYR A 155 18.86 15.04 -8.62
CA TYR A 155 19.60 14.37 -9.70
C TYR A 155 18.94 13.06 -10.13
N GLU A 156 18.32 12.38 -9.20
CA GLU A 156 17.79 11.04 -9.35
C GLU A 156 16.64 10.96 -10.36
N ASN A 157 15.81 12.02 -10.46
CA ASN A 157 14.62 12.00 -11.31
C ASN A 157 14.79 12.71 -12.66
N ILE A 158 15.95 13.29 -12.94
CA ILE A 158 16.18 14.11 -14.16
C ILE A 158 15.91 13.35 -15.46
N LEU A 159 16.24 12.06 -15.52
CA LEU A 159 16.03 11.23 -16.71
C LEU A 159 14.57 10.92 -16.96
N PHE A 160 13.76 10.87 -15.92
CA PHE A 160 12.32 10.70 -16.01
C PHE A 160 11.63 12.00 -16.44
N LEU A 161 12.13 13.16 -16.00
CA LEU A 161 11.70 14.47 -16.50
C LEU A 161 12.06 14.64 -18.00
N GLU A 162 13.23 14.13 -18.42
CA GLU A 162 13.60 14.08 -19.83
C GLU A 162 12.64 13.20 -20.65
N ALA A 163 12.18 12.07 -20.11
CA ALA A 163 11.18 11.24 -20.77
C ALA A 163 9.84 12.01 -20.95
N ILE A 164 9.41 12.81 -19.95
CA ILE A 164 8.23 13.69 -20.08
C ILE A 164 8.45 14.67 -21.23
N ARG A 165 9.60 15.36 -21.24
CA ARG A 165 9.92 16.36 -22.27
C ARG A 165 9.85 15.75 -23.67
N MET A 166 10.46 14.57 -23.86
CA MET A 166 10.45 13.85 -25.14
C MET A 166 9.03 13.48 -25.56
N MET A 167 8.21 12.93 -24.65
CA MET A 167 6.82 12.58 -24.94
C MET A 167 5.95 13.82 -25.26
N LYS A 168 6.16 14.94 -24.55
CA LYS A 168 5.43 16.20 -24.83
C LYS A 168 5.78 16.76 -26.21
N ILE A 169 7.03 16.68 -26.65
CA ILE A 169 7.47 17.10 -28.00
C ILE A 169 6.85 16.20 -29.07
N GLU A 170 6.88 14.87 -28.86
CA GLU A 170 6.32 13.90 -29.83
C GLU A 170 4.80 14.02 -29.94
N SER A 171 4.11 14.26 -28.83
CA SER A 171 2.64 14.20 -28.77
C SER A 171 2.08 15.24 -27.79
N PRO A 172 2.19 16.55 -28.08
CA PRO A 172 1.86 17.63 -27.15
C PRO A 172 0.39 17.68 -26.71
N LYS A 173 -0.53 17.10 -27.50
CA LYS A 173 -1.96 17.01 -27.19
C LYS A 173 -2.34 15.76 -26.37
N ASP A 174 -1.39 14.85 -26.19
CA ASP A 174 -1.65 13.58 -25.53
C ASP A 174 -0.98 13.49 -24.16
N VAL A 175 -0.15 14.47 -23.79
CA VAL A 175 0.66 14.47 -22.55
C VAL A 175 0.46 15.76 -21.78
N ILE A 176 0.07 15.64 -20.51
CA ILE A 176 0.03 16.76 -19.56
C ILE A 176 0.86 16.46 -18.32
N THR A 177 1.30 17.52 -17.66
CA THR A 177 2.07 17.46 -16.41
C THR A 177 1.31 18.14 -15.29
N VAL A 178 1.07 17.42 -14.21
CA VAL A 178 0.46 17.90 -12.97
C VAL A 178 1.55 18.02 -11.93
N MET A 179 1.74 19.22 -11.38
CA MET A 179 2.72 19.46 -10.33
C MET A 179 2.03 19.57 -8.98
N VAL A 180 2.37 18.68 -8.06
CA VAL A 180 1.92 18.77 -6.67
C VAL A 180 2.96 19.56 -5.88
N SER A 181 2.55 20.67 -5.29
CA SER A 181 3.47 21.59 -4.63
C SER A 181 2.94 22.05 -3.27
N PHE A 182 3.84 22.22 -2.31
CA PHE A 182 3.50 22.65 -0.96
C PHE A 182 3.51 24.18 -0.84
N ILE A 183 2.46 24.71 -0.22
CA ILE A 183 2.29 26.14 0.10
C ILE A 183 2.41 26.30 1.63
N PRO A 184 3.60 26.58 2.15
CA PRO A 184 3.80 26.70 3.59
C PRO A 184 3.08 27.92 4.18
N THR A 185 2.60 27.75 5.39
CA THR A 185 2.03 28.81 6.22
C THR A 185 2.88 28.93 7.49
N PRO A 186 3.96 29.75 7.51
CA PRO A 186 4.78 29.92 8.70
C PRO A 186 3.93 30.40 9.88
N SER A 187 4.05 29.74 11.03
CA SER A 187 3.23 29.99 12.22
C SER A 187 3.36 31.43 12.72
N THR A 188 4.56 32.02 12.60
CA THR A 188 4.85 33.40 13.02
C THR A 188 4.15 34.47 12.19
N ILE A 189 3.76 34.16 10.93
CA ILE A 189 3.18 35.13 10.00
C ILE A 189 1.71 34.82 9.70
N GLY A 190 1.32 33.53 9.80
CA GLY A 190 -0.05 33.06 9.51
C GLY A 190 -0.50 33.21 8.04
N GLU A 191 0.40 33.63 7.14
CA GLU A 191 0.12 33.84 5.72
C GLU A 191 0.73 32.73 4.86
N MET A 192 -0.05 32.19 3.92
CA MET A 192 0.44 31.25 2.92
C MET A 192 1.48 31.87 1.99
N LYS A 193 2.62 31.19 1.80
CA LYS A 193 3.74 31.67 0.98
C LYS A 193 3.87 30.89 -0.32
N THR A 194 3.61 31.56 -1.45
CA THR A 194 3.64 30.95 -2.79
C THR A 194 5.04 30.87 -3.42
N LYS A 195 6.05 31.53 -2.84
CA LYS A 195 7.43 31.55 -3.36
C LYS A 195 8.05 30.17 -3.56
N PRO A 196 7.94 29.21 -2.61
CA PRO A 196 8.51 27.88 -2.81
C PRO A 196 7.97 27.18 -4.06
N THR A 197 6.65 27.25 -4.29
CA THR A 197 6.01 26.72 -5.52
C THR A 197 6.54 27.40 -6.78
N GLN A 198 6.71 28.74 -6.78
CA GLN A 198 7.27 29.47 -7.92
C GLN A 198 8.70 29.01 -8.24
N HIS A 199 9.52 28.75 -7.23
CA HIS A 199 10.88 28.20 -7.43
C HIS A 199 10.83 26.78 -7.97
N ALA A 200 9.98 25.91 -7.42
CA ALA A 200 9.84 24.53 -7.90
C ALA A 200 9.37 24.49 -9.36
N VAL A 201 8.39 25.33 -9.76
CA VAL A 201 7.98 25.45 -11.17
C VAL A 201 9.13 25.93 -12.05
N ARG A 202 9.90 26.92 -11.62
CA ARG A 202 11.08 27.39 -12.37
C ARG A 202 12.10 26.26 -12.58
N THR A 203 12.34 25.45 -11.54
CA THR A 203 13.24 24.29 -11.63
C THR A 203 12.70 23.26 -12.62
N LEU A 204 11.40 22.96 -12.61
CA LEU A 204 10.79 22.08 -13.60
C LEU A 204 10.94 22.65 -15.02
N ASN A 205 10.72 23.96 -15.19
CA ASN A 205 10.87 24.63 -16.49
C ASN A 205 12.30 24.56 -17.03
N SER A 206 13.32 24.56 -16.16
CA SER A 206 14.72 24.40 -16.60
C SER A 206 15.01 23.04 -17.22
N THR A 207 14.17 22.02 -16.96
CA THR A 207 14.22 20.71 -17.64
C THR A 207 13.46 20.67 -18.97
N GLY A 208 12.87 21.81 -19.40
CA GLY A 208 12.05 21.88 -20.60
C GLY A 208 10.61 21.39 -20.42
N VAL A 209 10.15 21.24 -19.19
CA VAL A 209 8.79 20.82 -18.86
C VAL A 209 8.04 21.93 -18.16
N GLN A 210 6.94 22.41 -18.76
CA GLN A 210 5.99 23.33 -18.14
C GLN A 210 4.85 22.51 -17.49
N PRO A 211 4.49 22.75 -16.22
CA PRO A 211 3.30 22.15 -15.65
C PRO A 211 2.03 22.69 -16.33
N ASP A 212 1.08 21.83 -16.58
CA ASP A 212 -0.23 22.18 -17.14
C ASP A 212 -1.25 22.48 -16.02
N ILE A 213 -1.07 21.83 -14.85
CA ILE A 213 -1.93 21.97 -13.67
C ILE A 213 -1.03 22.00 -12.43
N ILE A 214 -1.39 22.82 -11.45
CA ILE A 214 -0.72 22.88 -10.14
C ILE A 214 -1.72 22.47 -9.06
N ILE A 215 -1.41 21.39 -8.35
CA ILE A 215 -2.13 20.98 -7.13
C ILE A 215 -1.42 21.62 -5.94
N ALA A 216 -2.05 22.61 -5.35
CA ALA A 216 -1.46 23.43 -4.31
C ALA A 216 -1.85 22.93 -2.91
N ARG A 217 -0.96 22.14 -2.29
CA ARG A 217 -1.11 21.59 -0.94
C ARG A 217 -0.89 22.68 0.10
N ALA A 218 -1.84 22.86 1.01
CA ALA A 218 -1.76 23.83 2.10
C ALA A 218 -2.55 23.35 3.31
N SER A 219 -2.30 23.93 4.49
CA SER A 219 -3.05 23.61 5.72
C SER A 219 -4.54 24.01 5.66
N ARG A 220 -4.91 24.89 4.73
CA ARG A 220 -6.28 25.38 4.52
C ARG A 220 -6.52 25.68 3.03
N PRO A 221 -7.78 25.83 2.57
CA PRO A 221 -8.08 26.16 1.18
C PRO A 221 -7.39 27.45 0.70
N LEU A 222 -6.95 27.46 -0.57
CA LEU A 222 -6.41 28.66 -1.21
C LEU A 222 -7.53 29.64 -1.51
N ASP A 223 -7.27 30.93 -1.23
CA ASP A 223 -8.11 32.00 -1.70
C ASP A 223 -7.80 32.40 -3.16
N GLU A 224 -8.71 33.14 -3.78
CA GLU A 224 -8.61 33.58 -5.18
C GLU A 224 -7.36 34.39 -5.46
N LYS A 225 -6.95 35.28 -4.54
CA LYS A 225 -5.75 36.11 -4.68
C LYS A 225 -4.48 35.28 -4.76
N ARG A 226 -4.41 34.15 -4.00
CA ARG A 226 -3.26 33.23 -4.04
C ARG A 226 -3.27 32.37 -5.28
N LYS A 227 -4.45 31.92 -5.73
CA LYS A 227 -4.59 31.22 -7.02
C LYS A 227 -4.10 32.12 -8.18
N GLU A 228 -4.53 33.38 -8.24
CA GLU A 228 -4.06 34.33 -9.24
C GLU A 228 -2.54 34.57 -9.20
N LYS A 229 -1.97 34.73 -8.00
CA LYS A 229 -0.54 34.91 -7.83
C LYS A 229 0.26 33.69 -8.33
N ILE A 230 -0.19 32.47 -8.00
CA ILE A 230 0.43 31.23 -8.51
C ILE A 230 0.30 31.20 -10.03
N ALA A 231 -0.87 31.45 -10.58
CA ALA A 231 -1.14 31.43 -12.01
C ALA A 231 -0.19 32.34 -12.80
N ILE A 232 -0.06 33.61 -12.38
CA ILE A 232 0.81 34.58 -13.04
C ILE A 232 2.28 34.17 -12.98
N PHE A 233 2.79 33.80 -11.77
CA PHE A 233 4.21 33.51 -11.59
C PHE A 233 4.65 32.14 -12.08
N CYS A 234 3.71 31.23 -12.28
CA CYS A 234 3.97 29.87 -12.77
C CYS A 234 3.50 29.66 -14.22
N SER A 235 2.99 30.71 -14.87
CA SER A 235 2.54 30.68 -16.28
C SER A 235 1.49 29.58 -16.55
N VAL A 236 0.52 29.44 -15.65
CA VAL A 236 -0.67 28.61 -15.81
C VAL A 236 -1.93 29.46 -15.73
N ARG A 237 -3.08 28.95 -16.18
CA ARG A 237 -4.34 29.65 -15.98
C ARG A 237 -4.77 29.54 -14.51
N LYS A 238 -5.57 30.50 -14.04
CA LYS A 238 -6.07 30.49 -12.65
C LYS A 238 -6.88 29.22 -12.34
N GLU A 239 -7.68 28.76 -13.29
CA GLU A 239 -8.49 27.55 -13.18
C GLU A 239 -7.62 26.28 -13.07
N ASP A 240 -6.38 26.31 -13.58
CA ASP A 240 -5.44 25.22 -13.52
C ASP A 240 -4.71 25.12 -12.15
N VAL A 241 -5.00 26.02 -11.21
CA VAL A 241 -4.50 25.98 -9.83
C VAL A 241 -5.56 25.37 -8.92
N ILE A 242 -5.38 24.12 -8.56
CA ILE A 242 -6.32 23.34 -7.75
C ILE A 242 -5.93 23.43 -6.28
N SER A 243 -6.88 23.78 -5.43
CA SER A 243 -6.68 23.83 -3.98
C SER A 243 -6.72 22.45 -3.36
N ALA A 244 -5.69 22.10 -2.62
CA ALA A 244 -5.56 20.82 -1.92
C ALA A 244 -5.29 21.05 -0.41
N PRO A 245 -6.31 21.43 0.37
CA PRO A 245 -6.17 21.61 1.81
C PRO A 245 -5.89 20.29 2.52
N ASP A 246 -5.35 20.37 3.74
CA ASP A 246 -5.26 19.23 4.62
C ASP A 246 -6.68 18.70 4.91
N VAL A 247 -6.79 17.39 4.97
CA VAL A 247 -8.05 16.67 5.16
C VAL A 247 -7.93 15.67 6.30
N GLU A 248 -9.03 15.39 6.98
CA GLU A 248 -9.09 14.37 8.01
C GLU A 248 -8.97 12.95 7.43
N SER A 249 -9.52 12.76 6.23
CA SER A 249 -9.45 11.48 5.51
C SER A 249 -8.91 11.68 4.09
N ILE A 250 -7.93 10.86 3.70
CA ILE A 250 -7.41 10.87 2.32
C ILE A 250 -8.49 10.58 1.27
N TYR A 251 -9.60 9.94 1.67
CA TYR A 251 -10.73 9.62 0.80
C TYR A 251 -11.61 10.83 0.48
N ASP A 252 -11.38 11.97 1.13
CA ASP A 252 -12.03 13.25 0.77
C ASP A 252 -11.32 13.96 -0.40
N VAL A 253 -10.06 13.60 -0.70
CA VAL A 253 -9.25 14.31 -1.69
C VAL A 253 -9.88 14.33 -3.09
N PRO A 254 -10.42 13.20 -3.64
CA PRO A 254 -11.09 13.24 -4.95
C PRO A 254 -12.29 14.21 -4.96
N LEU A 255 -13.04 14.25 -3.86
CA LEU A 255 -14.20 15.13 -3.73
C LEU A 255 -13.80 16.61 -3.62
N ASN A 256 -12.67 16.88 -2.94
CA ASN A 256 -12.14 18.25 -2.84
C ASN A 256 -11.62 18.74 -4.18
N PHE A 257 -10.98 17.91 -4.98
CA PHE A 257 -10.52 18.31 -6.32
C PHE A 257 -11.66 18.64 -7.27
N GLU A 258 -12.81 17.96 -7.13
CA GLU A 258 -14.00 18.28 -7.93
C GLU A 258 -14.69 19.59 -7.53
N LYS A 259 -14.41 20.17 -6.36
CA LYS A 259 -14.84 21.55 -6.03
C LYS A 259 -14.19 22.59 -6.96
N ASP A 260 -12.98 22.30 -7.42
CA ASP A 260 -12.27 23.11 -8.42
C ASP A 260 -12.43 22.56 -9.85
N HIS A 261 -13.40 21.67 -10.10
CA HIS A 261 -13.74 21.09 -11.41
C HIS A 261 -12.56 20.39 -12.11
N LEU A 262 -11.71 19.69 -11.36
CA LEU A 262 -10.49 19.06 -11.89
C LEU A 262 -10.79 18.11 -13.05
N SER A 263 -11.89 17.35 -13.01
CA SER A 263 -12.26 16.43 -14.08
C SER A 263 -12.47 17.14 -15.42
N ASP A 264 -13.19 18.27 -15.42
CA ASP A 264 -13.47 19.03 -16.64
C ASP A 264 -12.18 19.66 -17.21
N ILE A 265 -11.30 20.14 -16.33
CA ILE A 265 -9.98 20.68 -16.71
C ILE A 265 -9.13 19.60 -17.37
N LEU A 266 -9.05 18.40 -16.76
CA LEU A 266 -8.29 17.28 -17.32
C LEU A 266 -8.83 16.84 -18.68
N LEU A 267 -10.14 16.70 -18.82
CA LEU A 267 -10.78 16.32 -20.08
C LEU A 267 -10.51 17.35 -21.18
N ALA A 268 -10.64 18.64 -20.86
CA ALA A 268 -10.38 19.73 -21.80
C ALA A 268 -8.92 19.74 -22.27
N LYS A 269 -7.94 19.64 -21.35
CA LYS A 269 -6.51 19.66 -21.69
C LYS A 269 -6.08 18.44 -22.51
N LEU A 270 -6.66 17.28 -22.26
CA LEU A 270 -6.38 16.05 -23.01
C LEU A 270 -7.23 15.90 -24.28
N GLY A 271 -8.14 16.82 -24.55
CA GLY A 271 -9.06 16.74 -25.68
C GLY A 271 -9.95 15.49 -25.61
N LEU A 272 -10.29 15.04 -24.41
CA LEU A 272 -11.18 13.91 -24.20
C LEU A 272 -12.63 14.37 -24.11
N LYS A 273 -13.51 13.61 -24.74
CA LYS A 273 -14.95 13.87 -24.62
C LYS A 273 -15.47 13.31 -23.30
N ASN A 274 -16.39 14.04 -22.68
CA ASN A 274 -17.12 13.54 -21.54
C ASN A 274 -17.90 12.27 -21.94
N ARG A 275 -17.67 11.17 -21.24
CA ARG A 275 -18.43 9.93 -21.38
C ARG A 275 -19.56 9.91 -20.35
N LYS A 276 -20.41 8.89 -20.41
CA LYS A 276 -21.50 8.74 -19.44
C LYS A 276 -20.92 8.67 -18.02
N HIS A 277 -21.44 9.50 -17.15
CA HIS A 277 -21.10 9.48 -15.72
C HIS A 277 -21.43 8.10 -15.14
N THR A 278 -20.48 7.49 -14.41
CA THR A 278 -20.64 6.10 -13.90
C THR A 278 -21.31 6.02 -12.54
N GLY A 279 -21.49 7.16 -11.85
CA GLY A 279 -21.96 7.19 -10.45
C GLY A 279 -20.88 6.78 -9.43
N ALA A 280 -19.65 6.49 -9.89
CA ALA A 280 -18.59 5.98 -9.02
C ALA A 280 -18.10 7.00 -7.98
N LEU A 281 -18.17 8.30 -8.28
CA LEU A 281 -17.79 9.35 -7.34
C LEU A 281 -18.90 9.62 -6.32
N GLU A 282 -20.16 9.45 -6.70
CA GLU A 282 -21.32 9.53 -5.82
C GLU A 282 -21.34 8.37 -4.81
N GLU A 283 -21.02 7.16 -5.25
CA GLU A 283 -20.83 6.01 -4.37
C GLU A 283 -19.68 6.26 -3.39
N TRP A 284 -18.55 6.75 -3.89
CA TRP A 284 -17.40 7.14 -3.09
C TRP A 284 -17.76 8.17 -2.02
N ALA A 285 -18.49 9.23 -2.40
CA ALA A 285 -18.93 10.27 -1.49
C ALA A 285 -19.86 9.73 -0.37
N LYS A 286 -20.72 8.77 -0.68
CA LYS A 286 -21.57 8.11 0.34
C LYS A 286 -20.74 7.37 1.38
N VAL A 287 -19.69 6.65 0.95
CA VAL A 287 -18.82 5.93 1.87
C VAL A 287 -17.96 6.91 2.67
N ALA A 288 -17.37 7.93 2.03
CA ALA A 288 -16.58 8.97 2.70
C ALA A 288 -17.39 9.69 3.79
N LYS A 289 -18.66 10.00 3.51
CA LYS A 289 -19.56 10.60 4.51
C LYS A 289 -19.73 9.75 5.77
N ARG A 290 -19.71 8.40 5.65
CA ARG A 290 -19.84 7.51 6.81
C ARG A 290 -18.65 7.64 7.77
N ILE A 291 -17.43 7.93 7.28
CA ILE A 291 -16.26 8.17 8.12
C ILE A 291 -16.55 9.33 9.10
N HIS A 292 -17.05 10.44 8.57
CA HIS A 292 -17.32 11.65 9.36
C HIS A 292 -18.58 11.53 10.26
N GLN A 293 -19.47 10.60 9.97
CA GLN A 293 -20.68 10.36 10.75
C GLN A 293 -20.48 9.36 11.90
N ALA A 294 -19.39 8.58 11.88
CA ALA A 294 -19.11 7.61 12.92
C ALA A 294 -18.63 8.31 14.19
N THR A 295 -19.44 8.26 15.25
CA THR A 295 -19.13 8.89 16.55
C THR A 295 -18.71 7.87 17.61
N GLU A 296 -19.19 6.63 17.51
CA GLU A 296 -18.83 5.59 18.45
C GLU A 296 -17.48 4.98 18.08
N GLU A 297 -16.60 4.89 19.05
CA GLU A 297 -15.22 4.41 18.88
C GLU A 297 -15.10 2.90 19.10
N VAL A 298 -14.18 2.29 18.36
CA VAL A 298 -13.64 0.94 18.59
C VAL A 298 -12.13 1.04 18.75
N HIS A 299 -11.61 0.60 19.89
CA HIS A 299 -10.21 0.73 20.26
C HIS A 299 -9.44 -0.53 19.89
N ILE A 300 -8.49 -0.41 18.97
CA ILE A 300 -7.68 -1.53 18.46
C ILE A 300 -6.22 -1.31 18.84
N GLY A 301 -5.67 -2.27 19.59
CA GLY A 301 -4.23 -2.33 19.85
C GLY A 301 -3.51 -3.01 18.68
N VAL A 302 -2.52 -2.33 18.11
CA VAL A 302 -1.63 -2.89 17.09
C VAL A 302 -0.28 -3.15 17.72
N VAL A 303 0.06 -4.44 17.91
CA VAL A 303 1.27 -4.87 18.62
C VAL A 303 2.37 -5.21 17.62
N GLY A 304 3.41 -4.41 17.58
CA GLY A 304 4.51 -4.54 16.62
C GLY A 304 5.84 -4.03 17.14
N LYS A 305 6.81 -3.84 16.24
CA LYS A 305 8.19 -3.47 16.61
C LYS A 305 8.82 -2.35 15.78
N TYR A 306 8.14 -1.88 14.74
CA TYR A 306 8.66 -0.85 13.83
C TYR A 306 8.03 0.53 14.08
N PHE A 307 7.47 0.76 15.27
CA PHE A 307 6.73 1.99 15.54
C PHE A 307 7.60 3.18 15.90
N LYS A 308 8.81 2.94 16.44
CA LYS A 308 9.69 4.03 16.87
C LYS A 308 10.95 4.10 16.00
N THR A 309 11.13 5.23 15.32
CA THR A 309 12.39 5.65 14.74
C THR A 309 12.80 6.93 15.45
N GLY A 310 13.63 6.81 16.51
CA GLY A 310 13.89 7.92 17.43
C GLY A 310 12.61 8.32 18.18
N ASP A 311 12.28 9.61 18.15
CA ASP A 311 11.11 10.18 18.85
C ASP A 311 9.80 10.12 18.03
N TYR A 312 9.82 9.54 16.82
CA TYR A 312 8.67 9.51 15.92
C TYR A 312 8.08 8.11 15.76
N VAL A 313 6.76 8.06 15.65
CA VAL A 313 6.01 6.84 15.30
C VAL A 313 5.87 6.77 13.78
N LEU A 314 6.49 5.77 13.15
CA LEU A 314 6.36 5.50 11.72
C LEU A 314 5.11 4.66 11.46
N SER A 315 3.98 5.32 11.22
CA SER A 315 2.73 4.66 10.82
C SER A 315 2.84 4.02 9.43
N ASP A 316 3.69 4.56 8.56
CA ASP A 316 3.81 4.16 7.16
C ASP A 316 4.35 2.73 6.98
N ALA A 317 5.02 2.16 8.00
CA ALA A 317 5.47 0.76 7.98
C ALA A 317 4.31 -0.27 7.93
N TYR A 318 3.08 0.16 8.26
CA TYR A 318 1.89 -0.69 8.32
C TYR A 318 0.67 -0.01 7.69
N ILE A 319 0.90 0.81 6.66
CA ILE A 319 -0.17 1.62 6.05
C ILE A 319 -1.33 0.77 5.52
N SER A 320 -1.07 -0.42 4.96
CA SER A 320 -2.13 -1.30 4.47
C SER A 320 -3.00 -1.84 5.61
N VAL A 321 -2.42 -2.15 6.77
CA VAL A 321 -3.18 -2.58 7.96
C VAL A 321 -4.07 -1.43 8.46
N ILE A 322 -3.51 -0.22 8.55
CA ILE A 322 -4.24 0.99 8.96
C ILE A 322 -5.44 1.23 8.05
N GLU A 323 -5.20 1.22 6.74
CA GLU A 323 -6.25 1.47 5.76
C GLU A 323 -7.29 0.35 5.74
N ALA A 324 -6.88 -0.92 5.87
CA ALA A 324 -7.82 -2.05 5.95
C ALA A 324 -8.75 -1.95 7.17
N ILE A 325 -8.22 -1.52 8.34
CA ILE A 325 -9.03 -1.25 9.53
C ILE A 325 -10.01 -0.09 9.27
N LYS A 326 -9.55 1.02 8.69
CA LYS A 326 -10.40 2.17 8.34
C LYS A 326 -11.50 1.77 7.36
N HIS A 327 -11.18 0.99 6.32
CA HIS A 327 -12.19 0.50 5.37
C HIS A 327 -13.25 -0.34 6.07
N ALA A 328 -12.84 -1.28 6.91
CA ALA A 328 -13.75 -2.13 7.66
C ALA A 328 -14.60 -1.32 8.66
N SER A 329 -14.03 -0.30 9.29
CA SER A 329 -14.72 0.57 10.24
C SER A 329 -15.86 1.35 9.57
N CYS A 330 -15.68 1.76 8.30
CA CYS A 330 -16.75 2.39 7.51
C CYS A 330 -17.96 1.47 7.32
N VAL A 331 -17.73 0.16 7.18
CA VAL A 331 -18.82 -0.82 7.01
C VAL A 331 -19.60 -1.03 8.30
N ILE A 332 -18.90 -1.06 9.43
CA ILE A 332 -19.56 -1.26 10.74
C ILE A 332 -20.10 0.03 11.35
N GLY A 333 -19.85 1.18 10.74
CA GLY A 333 -20.33 2.49 11.21
C GLY A 333 -19.69 2.96 12.52
N LYS A 334 -18.42 2.57 12.77
CA LYS A 334 -17.66 2.95 13.96
C LYS A 334 -16.40 3.68 13.56
N LYS A 335 -15.84 4.49 14.48
CA LYS A 335 -14.55 5.15 14.34
C LYS A 335 -13.46 4.27 14.95
N ALA A 336 -12.55 3.75 14.14
CA ALA A 336 -11.42 2.98 14.66
C ALA A 336 -10.38 3.91 15.28
N VAL A 337 -10.04 3.65 16.55
CA VAL A 337 -8.96 4.32 17.28
C VAL A 337 -7.82 3.32 17.44
N LEU A 338 -6.70 3.60 16.79
CA LEU A 338 -5.54 2.71 16.77
C LEU A 338 -4.52 3.14 17.82
N THR A 339 -4.07 2.20 18.63
CA THR A 339 -2.96 2.40 19.57
C THR A 339 -1.81 1.49 19.18
N TRP A 340 -0.64 2.10 18.98
CA TRP A 340 0.60 1.39 18.70
C TRP A 340 1.26 0.92 19.98
N ILE A 341 1.53 -0.38 20.09
CA ILE A 341 2.07 -1.01 21.28
C ILE A 341 3.38 -1.70 20.90
N ASP A 342 4.49 -1.29 21.51
CA ASP A 342 5.78 -1.95 21.29
C ASP A 342 5.77 -3.31 21.99
N SER A 343 6.02 -4.37 21.23
CA SER A 343 6.01 -5.73 21.79
C SER A 343 7.10 -5.99 22.83
N THR A 344 8.20 -5.22 22.80
CA THR A 344 9.28 -5.33 23.80
C THR A 344 8.85 -4.88 25.19
N ASP A 345 7.81 -4.06 25.28
CA ASP A 345 7.24 -3.63 26.56
C ASP A 345 6.75 -4.80 27.43
N PHE A 346 6.42 -5.92 26.82
CA PHE A 346 5.92 -7.13 27.51
C PHE A 346 7.05 -8.10 27.90
N GLU A 347 8.28 -7.86 27.42
CA GLU A 347 9.47 -8.67 27.75
C GLU A 347 10.23 -8.12 28.95
N GLU A 348 9.98 -6.85 29.31
CA GLU A 348 10.64 -6.14 30.39
C GLU A 348 10.04 -6.45 31.77
N ALA A 349 10.76 -6.09 32.84
CA ALA A 349 10.25 -6.19 34.20
C ALA A 349 8.95 -5.37 34.36
N GLY A 350 7.88 -6.04 34.78
CA GLY A 350 6.53 -5.46 34.86
C GLY A 350 5.65 -5.72 33.64
N GLY A 351 6.10 -6.49 32.66
CA GLY A 351 5.33 -6.88 31.46
C GLY A 351 3.97 -7.51 31.78
N GLU A 352 3.84 -8.27 32.87
CA GLU A 352 2.55 -8.82 33.33
C GLU A 352 1.50 -7.75 33.61
N LYS A 353 1.91 -6.61 34.22
CA LYS A 353 0.98 -5.49 34.45
C LYS A 353 0.55 -4.85 33.15
N LYS A 354 1.48 -4.67 32.20
CA LYS A 354 1.17 -4.15 30.86
C LYS A 354 0.26 -5.10 30.07
N LEU A 355 0.40 -6.43 30.22
CA LEU A 355 -0.54 -7.39 29.63
C LEU A 355 -1.96 -7.20 30.16
N ALA A 356 -2.14 -6.96 31.46
CA ALA A 356 -3.45 -6.71 32.06
C ALA A 356 -4.11 -5.43 31.53
N GLU A 357 -3.34 -4.45 31.03
CA GLU A 357 -3.85 -3.22 30.41
C GLU A 357 -4.47 -3.46 29.05
N LEU A 358 -4.17 -4.60 28.39
CA LEU A 358 -4.76 -4.95 27.08
C LEU A 358 -6.28 -5.06 27.13
N LYS A 359 -6.88 -5.27 28.31
CA LYS A 359 -8.34 -5.27 28.52
C LYS A 359 -9.03 -3.97 28.10
N GLN A 360 -8.31 -2.86 27.98
CA GLN A 360 -8.85 -1.57 27.53
C GLN A 360 -9.15 -1.55 26.02
N TYR A 361 -8.60 -2.47 25.24
CA TYR A 361 -8.85 -2.57 23.83
C TYR A 361 -10.02 -3.51 23.53
N ASP A 362 -10.74 -3.21 22.47
CA ASP A 362 -11.82 -4.05 21.96
C ASP A 362 -11.28 -5.24 21.13
N GLY A 363 -10.05 -5.10 20.61
CA GLY A 363 -9.33 -6.16 19.90
C GLY A 363 -7.86 -5.84 19.67
N ILE A 364 -7.08 -6.88 19.36
CA ILE A 364 -5.63 -6.79 19.12
C ILE A 364 -5.31 -7.31 17.72
N ILE A 365 -4.42 -6.59 17.02
CA ILE A 365 -3.80 -7.03 15.77
C ILE A 365 -2.30 -7.21 15.98
N ILE A 366 -1.75 -8.34 15.53
CA ILE A 366 -0.31 -8.53 15.38
C ILE A 366 -0.01 -8.59 13.88
N PRO A 367 0.57 -7.53 13.31
CA PRO A 367 0.89 -7.47 11.88
C PRO A 367 2.08 -8.35 11.51
N GLY A 368 2.32 -8.48 10.21
CA GLY A 368 3.51 -9.10 9.65
C GLY A 368 4.82 -8.45 10.12
N GLY A 369 5.93 -9.12 9.90
CA GLY A 369 7.25 -8.64 10.28
C GLY A 369 8.30 -9.73 10.18
N PHE A 370 9.56 -9.38 10.46
CA PHE A 370 10.71 -10.28 10.41
C PHE A 370 11.63 -10.06 11.62
N GLY A 371 12.50 -11.06 11.90
CA GLY A 371 13.57 -10.95 12.88
C GLY A 371 13.15 -11.18 14.33
N THR A 372 14.10 -11.08 15.25
CA THR A 372 14.06 -11.68 16.59
C THR A 372 13.56 -10.77 17.72
N ARG A 373 13.52 -9.45 17.53
CA ARG A 373 13.15 -8.48 18.59
C ARG A 373 11.66 -8.53 18.92
N GLY A 374 11.29 -8.55 20.18
CA GLY A 374 9.91 -8.42 20.67
C GLY A 374 9.03 -9.65 20.42
N ILE A 375 9.64 -10.83 20.27
CA ILE A 375 8.94 -12.07 19.90
C ILE A 375 8.21 -12.66 21.11
N GLU A 376 8.88 -12.79 22.24
CA GLU A 376 8.27 -13.34 23.45
C GLU A 376 7.15 -12.43 23.95
N GLY A 377 7.30 -11.11 23.83
CA GLY A 377 6.23 -10.17 24.11
C GLY A 377 5.00 -10.38 23.24
N LYS A 378 5.17 -10.62 21.93
CA LYS A 378 4.05 -10.95 21.03
C LYS A 378 3.39 -12.27 21.43
N ILE A 379 4.17 -13.31 21.76
CA ILE A 379 3.66 -14.60 22.22
C ILE A 379 2.83 -14.41 23.50
N ALA A 380 3.31 -13.63 24.46
CA ALA A 380 2.58 -13.32 25.68
C ALA A 380 1.25 -12.60 25.41
N VAL A 381 1.24 -11.64 24.46
CA VAL A 381 0.00 -10.95 24.04
C VAL A 381 -0.98 -11.93 23.40
N ILE A 382 -0.52 -12.85 22.55
CA ILE A 382 -1.36 -13.87 21.92
C ILE A 382 -1.99 -14.77 22.97
N GLN A 383 -1.19 -15.25 23.95
CA GLN A 383 -1.68 -16.02 25.09
C GLN A 383 -2.75 -15.25 25.87
N TYR A 384 -2.48 -14.00 26.20
CA TYR A 384 -3.44 -13.16 26.91
C TYR A 384 -4.76 -13.03 26.15
N CYS A 385 -4.71 -12.78 24.83
CA CYS A 385 -5.90 -12.68 23.99
C CYS A 385 -6.69 -14.00 24.00
N ARG A 386 -6.02 -15.14 23.86
CA ARG A 386 -6.65 -16.46 23.86
C ARG A 386 -7.37 -16.76 25.19
N GLU A 387 -6.69 -16.54 26.31
CA GLU A 387 -7.20 -16.85 27.65
C GLU A 387 -8.32 -15.92 28.09
N ASN A 388 -8.22 -14.63 27.75
CA ASN A 388 -9.19 -13.60 28.14
C ASN A 388 -10.30 -13.36 27.11
N LYS A 389 -10.35 -14.16 26.03
CA LYS A 389 -11.33 -14.03 24.93
C LYS A 389 -11.34 -12.63 24.30
N LEU A 390 -10.18 -11.98 24.24
CA LEU A 390 -10.00 -10.71 23.57
C LEU A 390 -9.83 -10.95 22.06
N PRO A 391 -10.68 -10.37 21.18
CA PRO A 391 -10.56 -10.54 19.75
C PRO A 391 -9.14 -10.34 19.25
N TYR A 392 -8.61 -11.34 18.53
CA TYR A 392 -7.24 -11.38 18.04
C TYR A 392 -7.20 -11.62 16.54
N PHE A 393 -6.40 -10.83 15.83
CA PHE A 393 -6.15 -11.00 14.41
C PHE A 393 -4.65 -10.98 14.12
N GLY A 394 -4.07 -12.13 13.77
CA GLY A 394 -2.67 -12.27 13.40
C GLY A 394 -2.47 -12.26 11.89
N LEU A 395 -1.49 -11.49 11.39
CA LEU A 395 -1.18 -11.41 9.97
C LEU A 395 0.23 -11.95 9.72
N CYS A 396 0.40 -12.91 8.82
CA CYS A 396 1.64 -13.53 8.41
C CYS A 396 2.48 -13.99 9.62
N TYR A 397 3.40 -13.18 10.10
CA TYR A 397 4.19 -13.49 11.31
C TYR A 397 3.31 -13.68 12.56
N GLY A 398 2.19 -12.95 12.63
CA GLY A 398 1.20 -13.12 13.69
C GLY A 398 0.59 -14.53 13.74
N MET A 399 0.40 -15.19 12.58
CA MET A 399 -0.03 -16.58 12.53
C MET A 399 1.08 -17.52 12.98
N GLN A 400 2.29 -17.30 12.53
CA GLN A 400 3.44 -18.14 12.92
C GLN A 400 3.64 -18.12 14.44
N LEU A 401 3.55 -16.96 15.06
CA LEU A 401 3.67 -16.81 16.52
C LEU A 401 2.45 -17.36 17.27
N LEU A 402 1.25 -17.34 16.70
CA LEU A 402 0.08 -18.02 17.25
C LEU A 402 0.32 -19.53 17.32
N VAL A 403 0.91 -20.13 16.28
CA VAL A 403 1.25 -21.57 16.27
C VAL A 403 2.30 -21.90 17.32
N VAL A 404 3.31 -21.04 17.49
CA VAL A 404 4.32 -21.19 18.56
C VAL A 404 3.68 -21.10 19.94
N GLU A 405 2.83 -20.11 20.19
CA GLU A 405 2.09 -19.93 21.44
C GLU A 405 1.27 -21.18 21.76
N TYR A 406 0.49 -21.65 20.77
CA TYR A 406 -0.38 -22.79 20.94
C TYR A 406 0.38 -24.08 21.23
N ALA A 407 1.50 -24.30 20.55
CA ALA A 407 2.38 -25.43 20.78
C ALA A 407 2.98 -25.42 22.20
N ARG A 408 3.40 -24.26 22.69
CA ARG A 408 3.98 -24.11 24.04
C ARG A 408 2.96 -24.31 25.15
N HIS A 409 1.81 -23.67 25.07
CA HIS A 409 0.89 -23.55 26.18
C HIS A 409 -0.26 -24.57 26.15
N ILE A 410 -0.60 -25.12 24.99
CA ILE A 410 -1.67 -26.11 24.84
C ILE A 410 -1.09 -27.51 24.66
N LEU A 411 -0.05 -27.69 23.82
CA LEU A 411 0.56 -29.01 23.63
C LEU A 411 1.70 -29.27 24.62
N GLY A 412 2.13 -28.33 25.44
CA GLY A 412 3.20 -28.47 26.41
C GLY A 412 4.61 -28.55 25.81
N LEU A 413 4.79 -28.22 24.55
CA LEU A 413 6.09 -28.21 23.85
C LEU A 413 6.88 -26.93 24.18
N LYS A 414 7.42 -26.86 25.40
CA LYS A 414 8.03 -25.63 25.95
C LYS A 414 9.09 -24.97 25.07
N ASP A 415 9.86 -25.80 24.33
CA ASP A 415 10.93 -25.33 23.44
C ASP A 415 10.42 -25.04 22.00
N ALA A 416 9.10 -25.09 21.74
CA ALA A 416 8.56 -24.83 20.41
C ALA A 416 8.88 -23.42 19.94
N HIS A 417 9.37 -23.29 18.70
CA HIS A 417 9.74 -22.00 18.11
C HIS A 417 9.68 -22.04 16.59
N THR A 418 9.83 -20.86 15.98
CA THR A 418 10.18 -20.72 14.57
C THR A 418 11.69 -20.82 14.40
N VAL A 419 12.16 -21.52 13.37
CA VAL A 419 13.59 -21.62 13.04
C VAL A 419 14.19 -20.29 12.57
N GLU A 420 13.37 -19.29 12.25
CA GLU A 420 13.84 -17.92 11.97
C GLU A 420 14.51 -17.31 13.20
N VAL A 421 13.98 -17.58 14.38
CA VAL A 421 14.43 -16.99 15.66
C VAL A 421 15.36 -17.93 16.40
N ASN A 422 15.01 -19.21 16.47
CA ASN A 422 15.81 -20.25 17.11
C ASN A 422 16.03 -21.42 16.14
N PRO A 423 17.12 -21.40 15.34
CA PRO A 423 17.43 -22.48 14.41
C PRO A 423 17.63 -23.85 15.05
N ASP A 424 18.01 -23.88 16.34
CA ASP A 424 18.34 -25.10 17.09
C ASP A 424 17.17 -25.58 17.97
N THR A 425 15.96 -25.06 17.77
CA THR A 425 14.79 -25.48 18.55
C THR A 425 14.51 -26.98 18.40
N LYS A 426 14.18 -27.64 19.49
CA LYS A 426 13.78 -29.06 19.48
C LYS A 426 12.42 -29.29 18.81
N HIS A 427 11.58 -28.28 18.80
CA HIS A 427 10.25 -28.31 18.22
C HIS A 427 10.06 -27.18 17.19
N PRO A 428 10.57 -27.36 15.96
CA PRO A 428 10.43 -26.36 14.88
C PRO A 428 9.00 -26.36 14.31
N VAL A 429 8.05 -25.80 15.08
CA VAL A 429 6.63 -25.77 14.69
C VAL A 429 6.36 -24.82 13.52
N VAL A 430 7.29 -23.90 13.26
CA VAL A 430 7.38 -23.08 12.05
C VAL A 430 8.77 -23.27 11.46
N ASP A 431 8.83 -23.73 10.21
CA ASP A 431 10.08 -24.06 9.52
C ASP A 431 10.16 -23.34 8.18
N ILE A 432 11.37 -23.29 7.64
CA ILE A 432 11.64 -22.73 6.33
C ILE A 432 11.14 -23.70 5.24
N MET A 433 10.48 -23.16 4.23
CA MET A 433 10.08 -23.92 3.06
C MET A 433 11.31 -24.54 2.37
N PRO A 434 11.25 -25.81 1.92
CA PRO A 434 12.40 -26.50 1.31
C PRO A 434 13.08 -25.71 0.19
N GLU A 435 12.30 -25.08 -0.68
CA GLU A 435 12.77 -24.24 -1.78
C GLU A 435 13.54 -22.98 -1.29
N GLN A 436 13.17 -22.46 -0.12
CA GLN A 436 13.82 -21.28 0.46
C GLN A 436 15.18 -21.61 1.09
N LYS A 437 15.41 -22.86 1.53
CA LYS A 437 16.71 -23.30 2.06
C LYS A 437 17.83 -23.13 1.03
N GLU A 438 17.56 -23.45 -0.23
CA GLU A 438 18.53 -23.29 -1.31
C GLU A 438 18.77 -21.82 -1.67
N ASN A 439 17.72 -20.99 -1.69
CA ASN A 439 17.84 -19.57 -1.93
C ASN A 439 18.70 -18.87 -0.86
N MET A 440 18.48 -19.19 0.42
CA MET A 440 19.28 -18.65 1.52
C MET A 440 20.75 -19.08 1.44
N ARG A 441 21.01 -20.35 1.11
CA ARG A 441 22.37 -20.86 0.92
C ARG A 441 23.14 -20.09 -0.17
N LYS A 442 22.45 -19.72 -1.24
CA LYS A 442 23.00 -18.92 -2.34
C LYS A 442 23.02 -17.41 -2.05
N LYS A 443 22.59 -16.96 -0.86
CA LYS A 443 22.41 -15.53 -0.50
C LYS A 443 21.53 -14.76 -1.50
N ASN A 444 20.58 -15.44 -2.11
CA ASN A 444 19.61 -14.88 -3.04
C ASN A 444 18.34 -14.47 -2.27
N TYR A 445 18.29 -13.24 -1.78
CA TYR A 445 17.20 -12.76 -0.91
C TYR A 445 16.10 -12.01 -1.66
N GLY A 446 16.42 -11.27 -2.71
CA GLY A 446 15.44 -10.47 -3.45
C GLY A 446 14.50 -11.35 -4.28
N ALA A 447 13.20 -11.07 -4.25
CA ALA A 447 12.15 -11.72 -5.03
C ALA A 447 12.10 -13.26 -4.94
N THR A 448 12.51 -13.84 -3.80
CA THR A 448 12.61 -15.30 -3.63
C THR A 448 11.68 -15.89 -2.56
N MET A 449 10.92 -15.05 -1.84
CA MET A 449 9.88 -15.49 -0.91
C MET A 449 8.68 -16.08 -1.67
N ARG A 450 7.73 -16.66 -0.95
CA ARG A 450 6.41 -16.92 -1.49
C ARG A 450 5.68 -15.58 -1.61
N LEU A 451 5.55 -15.09 -2.85
CA LEU A 451 5.15 -13.72 -3.18
C LEU A 451 3.95 -13.70 -4.13
N GLY A 452 2.99 -12.80 -3.86
CA GLY A 452 1.84 -12.57 -4.73
C GLY A 452 0.65 -13.50 -4.45
N HIS A 453 -0.23 -13.66 -5.42
CA HIS A 453 -1.47 -14.39 -5.28
C HIS A 453 -1.27 -15.91 -5.25
N TYR A 454 -1.86 -16.54 -4.22
CA TYR A 454 -2.02 -18.00 -4.13
C TYR A 454 -3.45 -18.34 -3.76
N LEU A 455 -3.93 -19.47 -4.29
CA LEU A 455 -5.24 -20.02 -3.99
C LEU A 455 -5.24 -20.68 -2.62
N ALA A 456 -6.26 -20.41 -1.80
CA ALA A 456 -6.54 -21.07 -0.54
C ALA A 456 -7.95 -21.66 -0.56
N HIS A 457 -8.08 -22.93 -0.15
CA HIS A 457 -9.35 -23.62 0.05
C HIS A 457 -9.83 -23.45 1.47
N LEU A 458 -11.06 -22.97 1.64
CA LEU A 458 -11.68 -22.71 2.94
C LEU A 458 -12.44 -23.93 3.45
N ILE A 459 -12.34 -24.19 4.75
CA ILE A 459 -13.08 -25.28 5.42
C ILE A 459 -14.46 -24.75 5.84
N PRO A 460 -15.56 -25.47 5.50
CA PRO A 460 -16.91 -25.06 5.84
C PRO A 460 -17.14 -24.94 7.36
N LYS A 461 -18.05 -24.03 7.74
CA LYS A 461 -18.48 -23.78 9.13
C LYS A 461 -17.39 -23.22 10.04
N THR A 462 -16.39 -22.54 9.46
CA THR A 462 -15.34 -21.83 10.17
C THR A 462 -15.65 -20.32 10.22
N ILE A 463 -14.89 -19.56 11.02
CA ILE A 463 -15.00 -18.08 11.04
C ILE A 463 -14.57 -17.51 9.69
N ALA A 464 -13.48 -18.05 9.13
CA ALA A 464 -12.95 -17.61 7.84
C ALA A 464 -13.97 -17.81 6.71
N GLU A 465 -14.51 -19.04 6.56
CA GLU A 465 -15.50 -19.31 5.50
C GLU A 465 -16.75 -18.44 5.67
N GLY A 466 -17.25 -18.28 6.91
CA GLY A 466 -18.38 -17.39 7.18
C GLY A 466 -18.12 -15.90 6.88
N ALA A 467 -16.85 -15.45 6.95
CA ALA A 467 -16.48 -14.10 6.59
C ALA A 467 -16.41 -13.89 5.07
N TYR A 468 -15.80 -14.83 4.35
CA TYR A 468 -15.67 -14.75 2.88
C TYR A 468 -16.93 -15.14 2.13
N GLY A 469 -17.72 -16.07 2.66
CA GLY A 469 -18.90 -16.63 1.97
C GLY A 469 -18.55 -17.35 0.66
N LYS A 470 -17.37 -17.98 0.59
CA LYS A 470 -16.83 -18.68 -0.58
C LYS A 470 -16.10 -19.94 -0.16
N GLU A 471 -15.92 -20.88 -1.09
CA GLU A 471 -15.17 -22.14 -0.85
C GLU A 471 -13.65 -21.97 -1.04
N SER A 472 -13.25 -20.94 -1.80
CA SER A 472 -11.85 -20.66 -2.08
C SER A 472 -11.61 -19.19 -2.34
N VAL A 473 -10.41 -18.72 -2.04
CA VAL A 473 -9.99 -17.34 -2.17
C VAL A 473 -8.57 -17.24 -2.73
N MET A 474 -8.29 -16.11 -3.38
CA MET A 474 -6.93 -15.76 -3.83
C MET A 474 -6.38 -14.68 -2.92
N GLU A 475 -5.27 -14.97 -2.24
CA GLU A 475 -4.68 -14.04 -1.27
C GLU A 475 -3.20 -13.78 -1.56
N ARG A 476 -2.69 -12.61 -1.11
CA ARG A 476 -1.30 -12.21 -1.36
C ARG A 476 -0.39 -12.61 -0.22
N HIS A 477 0.73 -13.22 -0.57
CA HIS A 477 1.75 -13.72 0.35
C HIS A 477 3.03 -12.90 0.26
N ARG A 478 3.77 -12.89 1.40
CA ARG A 478 5.12 -12.33 1.53
C ARG A 478 5.84 -12.98 2.71
N HIS A 479 6.31 -14.23 2.54
CA HIS A 479 7.00 -14.96 3.62
C HIS A 479 7.90 -16.08 3.11
N ARG A 480 8.82 -16.56 3.99
CA ARG A 480 9.75 -17.69 3.74
C ARG A 480 9.45 -18.90 4.60
N TYR A 481 8.81 -18.66 5.74
CA TYR A 481 8.55 -19.67 6.77
C TYR A 481 7.08 -20.02 6.78
N GLU A 482 6.81 -21.28 7.10
CA GLU A 482 5.47 -21.88 7.10
C GLU A 482 5.26 -22.73 8.35
N VAL A 483 4.01 -23.00 8.69
CA VAL A 483 3.66 -24.01 9.71
C VAL A 483 4.22 -25.36 9.27
N ASN A 484 5.03 -25.97 10.13
CA ASN A 484 5.65 -27.26 9.82
C ASN A 484 4.59 -28.38 9.76
N PRO A 485 4.43 -29.05 8.60
CA PRO A 485 3.42 -30.11 8.42
C PRO A 485 3.48 -31.24 9.47
N ALA A 486 4.66 -31.52 10.03
CA ALA A 486 4.84 -32.55 11.05
C ALA A 486 4.07 -32.28 12.36
N TYR A 487 3.75 -31.03 12.64
CA TYR A 487 3.02 -30.62 13.85
C TYR A 487 1.54 -30.33 13.62
N VAL A 488 1.07 -30.27 12.37
CA VAL A 488 -0.32 -29.94 12.04
C VAL A 488 -1.32 -30.89 12.69
N GLY A 489 -1.01 -32.21 12.72
CA GLY A 489 -1.85 -33.21 13.38
C GLY A 489 -2.04 -32.93 14.87
N ALA A 490 -0.94 -32.75 15.60
CA ALA A 490 -0.96 -32.49 17.05
C ALA A 490 -1.66 -31.17 17.38
N LEU A 491 -1.45 -30.12 16.57
CA LEU A 491 -2.13 -28.82 16.73
C LEU A 491 -3.65 -28.94 16.54
N ARG A 492 -4.11 -29.75 15.57
CA ARG A 492 -5.55 -30.03 15.36
C ARG A 492 -6.15 -30.80 16.53
N GLU A 493 -5.45 -31.85 17.02
CA GLU A 493 -5.87 -32.60 18.21
C GLU A 493 -5.96 -31.71 19.44
N GLY A 494 -5.07 -30.72 19.59
CA GLY A 494 -5.14 -29.68 20.61
C GLY A 494 -6.32 -28.72 20.45
N GLY A 495 -7.03 -28.77 19.32
CA GLY A 495 -8.23 -27.95 19.04
C GLY A 495 -8.01 -26.71 18.23
N LEU A 496 -6.82 -26.49 17.65
CA LEU A 496 -6.59 -25.44 16.66
C LEU A 496 -7.17 -25.89 15.31
N VAL A 497 -7.94 -25.00 14.68
CA VAL A 497 -8.53 -25.27 13.37
C VAL A 497 -7.71 -24.55 12.30
N PHE A 498 -7.16 -25.29 11.36
CA PHE A 498 -6.63 -24.72 10.14
C PHE A 498 -7.77 -24.59 9.13
N SER A 499 -8.38 -23.41 9.12
CA SER A 499 -9.62 -23.13 8.36
C SER A 499 -9.40 -22.81 6.89
N ALA A 500 -8.14 -22.68 6.46
CA ALA A 500 -7.78 -22.64 5.04
C ALA A 500 -6.45 -23.34 4.81
N THR A 501 -6.32 -23.98 3.63
CA THR A 501 -5.11 -24.67 3.17
C THR A 501 -4.81 -24.35 1.71
N SER A 502 -3.56 -24.56 1.29
CA SER A 502 -3.19 -24.63 -0.11
C SER A 502 -3.98 -25.72 -0.85
N PRO A 503 -4.09 -25.69 -2.19
CA PRO A 503 -4.86 -26.67 -2.96
C PRO A 503 -4.44 -28.13 -2.77
N ASP A 504 -3.18 -28.37 -2.47
CA ASP A 504 -2.63 -29.68 -2.15
C ASP A 504 -2.82 -30.09 -0.68
N GLY A 505 -3.35 -29.18 0.16
CA GLY A 505 -3.59 -29.40 1.59
C GLY A 505 -2.34 -29.38 2.47
N VAL A 506 -1.16 -29.07 1.92
CA VAL A 506 0.12 -29.13 2.64
C VAL A 506 0.38 -27.89 3.47
N LEU A 507 0.13 -26.69 2.90
CA LEU A 507 0.40 -25.42 3.56
C LEU A 507 -0.86 -24.91 4.28
N MET A 508 -0.66 -24.41 5.50
CA MET A 508 -1.73 -23.88 6.34
C MET A 508 -1.86 -22.37 6.13
N GLU A 509 -3.00 -21.93 5.59
CA GLU A 509 -3.22 -20.54 5.18
C GLU A 509 -3.92 -19.70 6.25
N ILE A 510 -4.81 -20.30 7.04
CA ILE A 510 -5.51 -19.66 8.16
C ILE A 510 -5.56 -20.63 9.35
N ALA A 511 -5.26 -20.10 10.53
CA ALA A 511 -5.45 -20.79 11.81
C ALA A 511 -6.46 -20.04 12.67
N GLU A 512 -7.43 -20.75 13.30
CA GLU A 512 -8.43 -20.12 14.14
C GLU A 512 -8.89 -21.02 15.29
N LEU A 513 -9.46 -20.43 16.32
CA LEU A 513 -10.27 -21.14 17.31
C LEU A 513 -11.75 -21.10 16.92
N PRO A 514 -12.50 -22.21 17.15
CA PRO A 514 -13.94 -22.23 16.87
C PRO A 514 -14.68 -21.13 17.62
N LYS A 515 -15.69 -20.54 16.98
CA LYS A 515 -16.47 -19.39 17.49
C LYS A 515 -17.14 -19.66 18.85
N ASN A 516 -17.44 -20.91 19.17
CA ASN A 516 -17.99 -21.29 20.47
C ASN A 516 -16.92 -21.31 21.58
N LYS A 517 -15.63 -21.36 21.25
CA LYS A 517 -14.51 -21.26 22.19
C LYS A 517 -14.01 -19.82 22.35
N HIS A 518 -13.93 -19.08 21.24
CA HIS A 518 -13.43 -17.71 21.23
C HIS A 518 -14.23 -16.83 20.26
N PRO A 519 -14.59 -15.57 20.60
CA PRO A 519 -15.39 -14.71 19.72
C PRO A 519 -14.74 -14.44 18.36
N PHE A 520 -13.42 -14.23 18.33
CA PHE A 520 -12.60 -14.12 17.14
C PHE A 520 -11.12 -14.31 17.51
N PHE A 521 -10.57 -15.46 17.23
CA PHE A 521 -9.15 -15.75 17.38
C PHE A 521 -8.69 -16.40 16.08
N LEU A 522 -8.21 -15.56 15.18
CA LEU A 522 -7.90 -15.95 13.81
C LEU A 522 -6.60 -15.32 13.36
N ALA A 523 -5.82 -16.08 12.60
CA ALA A 523 -4.60 -15.57 11.98
C ALA A 523 -4.43 -16.14 10.56
N THR A 524 -3.83 -15.34 9.68
CA THR A 524 -3.57 -15.68 8.27
C THR A 524 -2.08 -15.73 7.99
N GLN A 525 -1.64 -16.66 7.14
CA GLN A 525 -0.27 -16.68 6.63
C GLN A 525 -0.05 -15.64 5.54
N PHE A 526 -1.09 -15.32 4.81
CA PHE A 526 -1.14 -14.27 3.81
C PHE A 526 -1.43 -12.89 4.41
N HIS A 527 -1.39 -11.86 3.57
CA HIS A 527 -1.58 -10.45 3.90
C HIS A 527 -2.93 -9.92 3.36
N PRO A 528 -4.06 -10.12 4.08
CA PRO A 528 -5.38 -9.66 3.62
C PRO A 528 -5.47 -8.13 3.53
N GLU A 529 -4.61 -7.40 4.25
CA GLU A 529 -4.52 -5.94 4.19
C GLU A 529 -4.20 -5.41 2.80
N PHE A 530 -3.44 -6.16 1.98
CA PHE A 530 -3.08 -5.74 0.63
C PHE A 530 -4.25 -5.75 -0.35
N GLN A 531 -5.33 -6.47 -0.04
CA GLN A 531 -6.52 -6.60 -0.91
C GLN A 531 -7.72 -5.82 -0.42
N SER A 532 -7.59 -5.07 0.67
CA SER A 532 -8.64 -4.19 1.16
C SER A 532 -8.70 -2.90 0.36
N SER A 533 -9.87 -2.50 -0.11
CA SER A 533 -10.07 -1.20 -0.77
C SER A 533 -11.22 -0.41 -0.12
N PHE A 534 -11.27 0.87 -0.40
CA PHE A 534 -12.22 1.78 0.25
C PHE A 534 -13.69 1.40 0.02
N LEU A 535 -14.03 0.99 -1.19
CA LEU A 535 -15.38 0.55 -1.53
C LEU A 535 -15.62 -0.94 -1.25
N TYR A 536 -14.56 -1.73 -1.15
CA TYR A 536 -14.63 -3.19 -0.94
C TYR A 536 -13.66 -3.60 0.17
N PRO A 537 -14.02 -3.33 1.45
CA PRO A 537 -13.21 -3.71 2.60
C PRO A 537 -13.03 -5.22 2.69
N HIS A 538 -11.82 -5.64 3.07
CA HIS A 538 -11.52 -7.06 3.16
C HIS A 538 -12.39 -7.77 4.21
N PRO A 539 -13.00 -8.94 3.89
CA PRO A 539 -13.99 -9.62 4.73
C PRO A 539 -13.48 -9.97 6.13
N LEU A 540 -12.23 -10.41 6.27
CA LEU A 540 -11.65 -10.78 7.56
C LEU A 540 -11.50 -9.57 8.49
N PHE A 541 -11.13 -8.40 7.99
CA PHE A 541 -11.08 -7.16 8.78
C PHE A 541 -12.48 -6.73 9.23
N VAL A 542 -13.48 -6.88 8.36
CA VAL A 542 -14.88 -6.61 8.72
C VAL A 542 -15.37 -7.58 9.80
N ALA A 543 -15.04 -8.87 9.68
CA ALA A 543 -15.42 -9.89 10.66
C ALA A 543 -14.74 -9.65 12.01
N PHE A 544 -13.44 -9.29 12.01
CA PHE A 544 -12.70 -8.93 13.20
C PHE A 544 -13.34 -7.74 13.94
N LEU A 545 -13.57 -6.62 13.25
CA LEU A 545 -14.17 -5.44 13.87
C LEU A 545 -15.59 -5.69 14.36
N LYS A 546 -16.39 -6.50 13.66
CA LYS A 546 -17.71 -6.93 14.15
C LYS A 546 -17.63 -7.72 15.45
N ALA A 547 -16.58 -8.51 15.65
CA ALA A 547 -16.38 -9.25 16.89
C ALA A 547 -15.92 -8.32 18.04
N CYS A 548 -15.11 -7.30 17.75
CA CYS A 548 -14.70 -6.26 18.70
C CYS A 548 -15.91 -5.48 19.26
N VAL A 549 -16.87 -5.12 18.41
CA VAL A 549 -18.06 -4.34 18.82
C VAL A 549 -19.06 -5.17 19.63
N LYS A 550 -19.18 -6.48 19.38
CA LYS A 550 -20.13 -7.37 20.08
C LYS A 550 -19.79 -7.64 21.56
N LYS A 551 -18.61 -7.21 22.00
CA LYS A 551 -18.15 -7.41 23.38
C LYS A 551 -18.79 -6.42 24.38
N LYS A 552 -19.42 -5.38 23.88
CA LYS A 552 -20.22 -4.42 24.68
C LYS A 552 -21.68 -4.88 24.71
#